data_a6c378513f5fb78dc99a5f9abd7c5bee
#
_entry.id   a6c378513f5fb78dc99a5f9abd7c5bee
#
_cell.length_a   1.000
_cell.length_b   1.000
_cell.length_c   1.000
_cell.angle_alpha   90.00
_cell.angle_beta   90.00
_cell.angle_gamma   90.00
#
_symmetry.space_group_name_H-M   'P 1'
#
loop_
_entity.id
_entity.type
_entity.pdbx_description
1 polymer ?
#
loop_
_entity_poly.entity_id
_entity_poly.type
_entity_poly.pdbx_seq_one_letter_code
_entity_poly.pdbx_strand_id
1 'polypeptide(L)'
;ETLCTTGTVMLAGEISTTANVDYTKIVRDTLKRIGYDDSSYGIDHKGCAVLVAYDKQSPDIAQGVDKAQDDPLEKGAGDQGLMFGYACDETDALMPAPIYYAHRLVEQQSLMRRTGEMPYLRPDAKSQVTMRYVDGRPVSVETVVLSTQHDPDVTQDQIHEDIKKYVFDEVIPADLVAVSYTH
;
A
#
# COMPACT_ATOMS: atom_id res chain seq x y z
N GLU A 1 4.11 -10.85 -10.88
CA GLU A 1 3.16 -10.61 -9.76
C GLU A 1 3.76 -11.10 -8.45
N THR A 2 3.23 -10.58 -7.32
CA THR A 2 3.66 -10.99 -5.97
C THR A 2 2.43 -11.27 -5.13
N LEU A 3 2.41 -12.44 -4.47
CA LEU A 3 1.42 -12.80 -3.48
C LEU A 3 2.12 -12.94 -2.13
N CYS A 4 1.57 -12.29 -1.09
CA CYS A 4 2.01 -12.45 0.30
C CYS A 4 0.88 -13.04 1.14
N THR A 5 1.24 -13.99 2.01
CA THR A 5 0.36 -14.55 3.03
C THR A 5 1.18 -14.92 4.26
N THR A 6 0.55 -15.46 5.30
CA THR A 6 1.24 -15.89 6.52
C THR A 6 2.44 -16.78 6.18
N GLY A 7 3.62 -16.37 6.60
CA GLY A 7 4.87 -17.11 6.45
C GLY A 7 5.39 -17.31 5.02
N THR A 8 4.73 -16.75 3.98
CA THR A 8 5.06 -17.08 2.59
C THR A 8 4.97 -15.86 1.67
N VAL A 9 5.94 -15.73 0.76
CA VAL A 9 5.91 -14.84 -0.40
C VAL A 9 6.07 -15.69 -1.66
N MET A 10 5.19 -15.50 -2.64
CA MET A 10 5.26 -16.13 -3.95
C MET A 10 5.43 -15.06 -5.03
N LEU A 11 6.43 -15.25 -5.88
CA LEU A 11 6.67 -14.46 -7.08
C LEU A 11 6.31 -15.31 -8.29
N ALA A 12 5.46 -14.81 -9.18
CA ALA A 12 5.02 -15.55 -10.37
C ALA A 12 4.87 -14.61 -11.58
N GLY A 13 5.06 -15.14 -12.75
CA GLY A 13 4.89 -14.40 -14.00
C GLY A 13 5.83 -14.86 -15.11
N GLU A 14 5.81 -14.19 -16.24
CA GLU A 14 6.66 -14.44 -17.39
C GLU A 14 7.69 -13.29 -17.54
N ILE A 15 8.96 -13.64 -17.58
CA ILE A 15 10.07 -12.68 -17.71
C ILE A 15 11.12 -13.23 -18.68
N SER A 16 11.45 -12.45 -19.72
CA SER A 16 12.62 -12.67 -20.55
C SER A 16 13.69 -11.64 -20.22
N THR A 17 14.80 -12.07 -19.64
CA THR A 17 15.89 -11.18 -19.23
C THR A 17 17.23 -11.89 -19.24
N THR A 18 18.30 -11.13 -19.45
CA THR A 18 19.68 -11.57 -19.25
C THR A 18 20.20 -11.28 -17.84
N ALA A 19 19.45 -10.54 -17.03
CA ALA A 19 19.82 -10.23 -15.65
C ALA A 19 19.78 -11.49 -14.78
N ASN A 20 20.76 -11.60 -13.87
CA ASN A 20 20.76 -12.60 -12.82
C ASN A 20 20.32 -11.92 -11.51
N VAL A 21 19.11 -12.22 -11.06
CA VAL A 21 18.47 -11.56 -9.91
C VAL A 21 18.32 -12.55 -8.75
N ASP A 22 18.84 -12.20 -7.59
CA ASP A 22 18.56 -12.92 -6.35
C ASP A 22 17.21 -12.49 -5.77
N TYR A 23 16.14 -13.11 -6.25
CA TYR A 23 14.78 -12.83 -5.85
C TYR A 23 14.55 -13.05 -4.35
N THR A 24 15.16 -14.09 -3.79
CA THR A 24 15.04 -14.40 -2.36
C THR A 24 15.62 -13.28 -1.50
N LYS A 25 16.79 -12.77 -1.86
CA LYS A 25 17.41 -11.63 -1.19
C LYS A 25 16.53 -10.37 -1.27
N ILE A 26 16.00 -10.05 -2.44
CA ILE A 26 15.13 -8.87 -2.64
C ILE A 26 13.87 -8.97 -1.79
N VAL A 27 13.20 -10.12 -1.75
CA VAL A 27 12.03 -10.34 -0.89
C VAL A 27 12.37 -10.10 0.57
N ARG A 28 13.45 -10.73 1.07
CA ARG A 28 13.86 -10.61 2.47
C ARG A 28 14.26 -9.19 2.83
N ASP A 29 15.01 -8.51 2.01
CA ASP A 29 15.41 -7.11 2.23
C ASP A 29 14.18 -6.18 2.23
N THR A 30 13.19 -6.46 1.38
CA THR A 30 11.94 -5.69 1.33
C THR A 30 11.12 -5.89 2.59
N LEU A 31 10.91 -7.13 3.04
CA LEU A 31 10.19 -7.43 4.29
C LEU A 31 10.87 -6.77 5.49
N LYS A 32 12.22 -6.84 5.56
CA LYS A 32 13.00 -6.17 6.60
C LYS A 32 12.80 -4.66 6.57
N ARG A 33 12.87 -4.03 5.39
CA ARG A 33 12.69 -2.58 5.22
C ARG A 33 11.28 -2.12 5.61
N ILE A 34 10.27 -2.93 5.37
CA ILE A 34 8.88 -2.67 5.78
C ILE A 34 8.75 -2.77 7.31
N GLY A 35 9.52 -3.64 7.97
CA GLY A 35 9.50 -3.84 9.41
C GLY A 35 8.92 -5.19 9.85
N TYR A 36 8.85 -6.17 8.94
CA TYR A 36 8.53 -7.55 9.27
C TYR A 36 9.80 -8.27 9.72
N ASP A 37 10.19 -8.07 10.96
CA ASP A 37 11.44 -8.53 11.57
C ASP A 37 11.25 -9.53 12.72
N ASP A 38 10.00 -9.81 13.10
CA ASP A 38 9.62 -10.79 14.11
C ASP A 38 8.56 -11.77 13.60
N SER A 39 8.73 -13.05 13.91
CA SER A 39 7.83 -14.11 13.45
C SER A 39 6.43 -14.03 14.06
N SER A 40 6.28 -13.36 15.22
CA SER A 40 4.97 -13.11 15.84
C SER A 40 4.05 -12.22 15.01
N TYR A 41 4.60 -11.50 14.00
CA TYR A 41 3.81 -10.68 13.09
C TYR A 41 3.13 -11.48 11.96
N GLY A 42 3.28 -12.80 11.97
CA GLY A 42 2.72 -13.72 10.98
C GLY A 42 3.60 -13.95 9.75
N ILE A 43 4.58 -13.09 9.51
CA ILE A 43 5.62 -13.24 8.51
C ILE A 43 6.86 -12.45 8.97
N ASP A 44 8.05 -13.01 8.77
CA ASP A 44 9.32 -12.31 9.00
C ASP A 44 10.32 -12.54 7.88
N HIS A 45 11.25 -11.60 7.74
CA HIS A 45 12.22 -11.60 6.65
C HIS A 45 13.25 -12.75 6.70
N LYS A 46 13.44 -13.39 7.85
CA LYS A 46 14.41 -14.49 8.03
C LYS A 46 13.76 -15.86 7.77
N GLY A 47 12.55 -16.08 8.32
CA GLY A 47 11.91 -17.39 8.36
C GLY A 47 10.90 -17.63 7.23
N CYS A 48 10.42 -16.61 6.53
CA CYS A 48 9.39 -16.79 5.50
C CYS A 48 9.85 -17.70 4.35
N ALA A 49 8.93 -18.48 3.81
CA ALA A 49 9.12 -19.18 2.56
C ALA A 49 9.12 -18.18 1.39
N VAL A 50 10.02 -18.35 0.44
CA VAL A 50 10.04 -17.59 -0.82
C VAL A 50 9.91 -18.57 -1.96
N LEU A 51 8.80 -18.49 -2.69
CA LEU A 51 8.53 -19.32 -3.86
C LEU A 51 8.72 -18.45 -5.11
N VAL A 52 9.45 -18.98 -6.09
CA VAL A 52 9.68 -18.30 -7.37
C VAL A 52 9.18 -19.19 -8.49
N ALA A 53 8.19 -18.71 -9.23
CA ALA A 53 7.54 -19.37 -10.35
C ALA A 53 7.53 -18.44 -11.56
N TYR A 54 8.73 -18.05 -12.02
CA TYR A 54 8.90 -17.29 -13.26
C TYR A 54 9.19 -18.23 -14.40
N ASP A 55 8.57 -17.98 -15.53
CA ASP A 55 8.83 -18.64 -16.81
C ASP A 55 9.22 -17.61 -17.87
N LYS A 56 9.63 -18.06 -19.04
CA LYS A 56 9.94 -17.19 -20.18
C LYS A 56 8.65 -16.68 -20.80
N GLN A 57 8.69 -15.44 -21.28
CA GLN A 57 7.57 -14.88 -22.05
C GLN A 57 7.34 -15.70 -23.32
N SER A 58 6.07 -15.90 -23.68
CA SER A 58 5.65 -16.54 -24.93
C SER A 58 6.32 -15.85 -26.13
N PRO A 59 6.92 -16.62 -27.07
CA PRO A 59 7.49 -16.05 -28.29
C PRO A 59 6.47 -15.29 -29.14
N ASP A 60 5.20 -15.71 -29.13
CA ASP A 60 4.14 -15.07 -29.88
C ASP A 60 3.80 -13.68 -29.32
N ILE A 61 3.76 -13.54 -27.98
CA ILE A 61 3.59 -12.25 -27.31
C ILE A 61 4.83 -11.36 -27.48
N ALA A 62 6.03 -11.93 -27.36
CA ALA A 62 7.30 -11.23 -27.50
C ALA A 62 7.43 -10.54 -28.88
N GLN A 63 6.87 -11.10 -29.94
CA GLN A 63 6.89 -10.50 -31.28
C GLN A 63 6.35 -9.05 -31.29
N GLY A 64 5.29 -8.76 -30.53
CA GLY A 64 4.70 -7.42 -30.46
C GLY A 64 5.57 -6.41 -29.70
N VAL A 65 6.45 -6.89 -28.81
CA VAL A 65 7.34 -6.05 -27.98
C VAL A 65 8.72 -5.93 -28.58
N ASP A 66 9.29 -7.04 -29.10
CA ASP A 66 10.68 -7.11 -29.54
C ASP A 66 10.90 -6.49 -30.93
N LYS A 67 9.87 -6.43 -31.78
CA LYS A 67 9.95 -5.77 -33.10
C LYS A 67 10.27 -4.28 -33.02
N ALA A 68 10.07 -3.66 -31.89
CA ALA A 68 10.28 -2.23 -31.67
C ALA A 68 11.64 -1.90 -31.03
N GLN A 69 12.65 -2.75 -31.18
CA GLN A 69 13.98 -2.48 -30.63
C GLN A 69 14.62 -1.22 -31.24
N ASP A 70 14.29 -0.89 -32.49
CA ASP A 70 14.86 0.26 -33.22
C ASP A 70 13.98 1.51 -33.16
N ASP A 71 12.67 1.39 -32.87
CA ASP A 71 11.75 2.53 -32.72
C ASP A 71 10.79 2.32 -31.55
N PRO A 72 10.95 3.09 -30.43
CA PRO A 72 10.07 3.01 -29.29
C PRO A 72 8.57 3.30 -29.57
N LEU A 73 8.28 4.02 -30.66
CA LEU A 73 6.88 4.34 -31.05
C LEU A 73 6.19 3.16 -31.74
N GLU A 74 6.94 2.23 -32.29
CA GLU A 74 6.41 0.99 -32.88
C GLU A 74 6.18 -0.14 -31.85
N LYS A 75 6.46 0.16 -30.57
CA LYS A 75 6.33 -0.84 -29.49
C LYS A 75 4.88 -1.19 -29.23
N GLY A 76 4.52 -2.43 -29.52
CA GLY A 76 3.22 -3.00 -29.19
C GLY A 76 3.04 -3.25 -27.68
N ALA A 77 1.79 -3.47 -27.27
CA ALA A 77 1.51 -3.93 -25.92
C ALA A 77 1.95 -5.38 -25.72
N GLY A 78 2.49 -5.69 -24.53
CA GLY A 78 2.88 -7.06 -24.18
C GLY A 78 1.70 -7.99 -23.92
N ASP A 79 0.50 -7.43 -23.72
CA ASP A 79 -0.75 -8.15 -23.53
C ASP A 79 -1.94 -7.19 -23.74
N GLN A 80 -3.17 -7.72 -23.71
CA GLN A 80 -4.38 -6.90 -23.70
C GLN A 80 -4.40 -6.02 -22.45
N GLY A 81 -4.90 -4.81 -22.58
CA GLY A 81 -5.00 -3.88 -21.49
C GLY A 81 -6.16 -2.91 -21.66
N LEU A 82 -6.72 -2.49 -20.52
CA LEU A 82 -7.72 -1.43 -20.42
C LEU A 82 -7.29 -0.49 -19.30
N MET A 83 -7.18 0.81 -19.61
CA MET A 83 -6.76 1.83 -18.67
C MET A 83 -7.83 2.88 -18.53
N PHE A 84 -8.09 3.30 -17.27
CA PHE A 84 -8.92 4.46 -16.96
C PHE A 84 -8.04 5.54 -16.34
N GLY A 85 -8.24 6.77 -16.77
CA GLY A 85 -7.62 7.95 -16.17
C GLY A 85 -8.70 8.84 -15.55
N TYR A 86 -8.47 9.27 -14.32
CA TYR A 86 -9.35 10.20 -13.61
C TYR A 86 -8.52 11.17 -12.77
N ALA A 87 -8.88 12.43 -12.81
CA ALA A 87 -8.33 13.46 -11.94
C ALA A 87 -9.44 14.46 -11.57
N CYS A 88 -9.35 15.03 -10.37
CA CYS A 88 -10.25 16.07 -9.88
C CYS A 88 -9.51 17.11 -9.06
N ASP A 89 -10.14 18.22 -8.75
CA ASP A 89 -9.57 19.34 -8.00
C ASP A 89 -9.98 19.35 -6.52
N GLU A 90 -10.29 18.18 -5.97
CA GLU A 90 -10.69 18.03 -4.57
C GLU A 90 -9.51 18.13 -3.59
N THR A 91 -8.32 17.80 -4.07
CA THR A 91 -7.07 17.83 -3.29
C THR A 91 -5.90 18.31 -4.18
N ASP A 92 -4.83 18.79 -3.56
CA ASP A 92 -3.61 19.22 -4.28
C ASP A 92 -2.94 18.08 -5.06
N ALA A 93 -3.23 16.84 -4.71
CA ALA A 93 -2.76 15.65 -5.46
C ALA A 93 -3.60 15.35 -6.71
N LEU A 94 -4.62 16.16 -7.00
CA LEU A 94 -5.60 15.94 -8.09
C LEU A 94 -6.32 14.58 -7.97
N MET A 95 -6.49 14.09 -6.76
CA MET A 95 -7.13 12.84 -6.42
C MET A 95 -8.43 13.09 -5.63
N PRO A 96 -9.43 12.20 -5.73
CA PRO A 96 -10.62 12.27 -4.89
C PRO A 96 -10.26 12.27 -3.40
N ALA A 97 -10.91 13.14 -2.63
CA ALA A 97 -10.60 13.36 -1.22
C ALA A 97 -10.68 12.08 -0.35
N PRO A 98 -11.68 11.19 -0.49
CA PRO A 98 -11.75 9.99 0.35
C PRO A 98 -10.51 9.10 0.24
N ILE A 99 -10.09 8.78 -0.98
CA ILE A 99 -8.90 7.91 -1.18
C ILE A 99 -7.60 8.64 -0.82
N TYR A 100 -7.52 9.93 -1.07
CA TYR A 100 -6.37 10.74 -0.68
C TYR A 100 -6.15 10.69 0.83
N TYR A 101 -7.17 11.02 1.62
CA TYR A 101 -7.04 10.98 3.09
C TYR A 101 -6.86 9.57 3.62
N ALA A 102 -7.51 8.56 3.03
CA ALA A 102 -7.27 7.17 3.42
C ALA A 102 -5.79 6.77 3.25
N HIS A 103 -5.15 7.14 2.14
CA HIS A 103 -3.71 6.92 1.95
C HIS A 103 -2.86 7.68 2.98
N ARG A 104 -3.17 8.95 3.24
CA ARG A 104 -2.43 9.76 4.22
C ARG A 104 -2.50 9.18 5.63
N LEU A 105 -3.63 8.62 6.04
CA LEU A 105 -3.78 7.99 7.35
C LEU A 105 -2.83 6.81 7.55
N VAL A 106 -2.71 5.89 6.58
CA VAL A 106 -1.80 4.75 6.70
C VAL A 106 -0.33 5.15 6.51
N GLU A 107 -0.03 6.19 5.75
CA GLU A 107 1.31 6.78 5.68
C GLU A 107 1.72 7.36 7.03
N GLN A 108 0.83 8.12 7.68
CA GLN A 108 1.08 8.71 9.01
C GLN A 108 1.23 7.63 10.07
N GLN A 109 0.37 6.59 10.07
CA GLN A 109 0.53 5.43 10.94
C GLN A 109 1.91 4.78 10.78
N SER A 110 2.34 4.58 9.55
CA SER A 110 3.67 4.02 9.25
C SER A 110 4.81 4.95 9.68
N LEU A 111 4.63 6.26 9.61
CA LEU A 111 5.59 7.25 10.10
C LEU A 111 5.73 7.15 11.62
N MET A 112 4.62 7.19 12.37
CA MET A 112 4.61 7.11 13.84
C MET A 112 5.25 5.81 14.35
N ARG A 113 5.00 4.69 13.67
CA ARG A 113 5.68 3.43 13.96
C ARG A 113 7.19 3.51 13.74
N ARG A 114 7.63 4.06 12.61
CA ARG A 114 9.06 4.10 12.24
C ARG A 114 9.87 5.12 13.02
N THR A 115 9.25 6.21 13.46
CA THR A 115 9.90 7.22 14.31
C THR A 115 9.96 6.82 15.78
N GLY A 116 9.18 5.79 16.17
CA GLY A 116 9.11 5.30 17.56
C GLY A 116 8.16 6.11 18.44
N GLU A 117 7.35 7.00 17.88
CA GLU A 117 6.31 7.72 18.63
C GLU A 117 5.19 6.77 19.08
N MET A 118 4.88 5.76 18.24
CA MET A 118 3.93 4.69 18.55
C MET A 118 4.61 3.33 18.32
N PRO A 119 5.54 2.91 19.20
CA PRO A 119 6.42 1.76 18.96
C PRO A 119 5.70 0.41 18.99
N TYR A 120 4.49 0.37 19.57
CA TYR A 120 3.65 -0.82 19.63
C TYR A 120 2.93 -1.13 18.29
N LEU A 121 2.94 -0.20 17.32
CA LEU A 121 2.35 -0.43 16.00
C LEU A 121 3.17 -1.42 15.17
N ARG A 122 2.48 -2.19 14.33
CA ARG A 122 3.07 -3.13 13.38
C ARG A 122 2.79 -2.68 11.93
N PRO A 123 3.47 -3.26 10.93
CA PRO A 123 3.39 -2.77 9.55
C PRO A 123 2.02 -2.83 8.91
N ASP A 124 1.20 -3.84 9.24
CA ASP A 124 -0.11 -4.02 8.61
C ASP A 124 -1.12 -2.99 9.13
N ALA A 125 -1.66 -2.21 8.20
CA ALA A 125 -2.72 -1.25 8.48
C ALA A 125 -3.60 -1.04 7.25
N LYS A 126 -4.86 -0.73 7.49
CA LYS A 126 -5.82 -0.32 6.47
C LYS A 126 -6.71 0.80 6.99
N SER A 127 -7.15 1.66 6.09
CA SER A 127 -8.01 2.80 6.43
C SER A 127 -9.18 2.92 5.45
N GLN A 128 -10.23 3.55 5.92
CA GLN A 128 -11.38 3.95 5.12
C GLN A 128 -11.82 5.34 5.55
N VAL A 129 -12.14 6.19 4.59
CA VAL A 129 -12.70 7.53 4.84
C VAL A 129 -14.02 7.65 4.09
N THR A 130 -15.07 8.02 4.82
CA THR A 130 -16.37 8.34 4.26
C THR A 130 -16.57 9.85 4.33
N MET A 131 -16.89 10.48 3.20
CA MET A 131 -17.11 11.92 3.11
C MET A 131 -18.50 12.25 2.62
N ARG A 132 -19.03 13.33 3.14
CA ARG A 132 -20.25 13.95 2.64
C ARG A 132 -19.89 14.88 1.50
N TYR A 133 -20.69 14.78 0.43
CA TYR A 133 -20.60 15.67 -0.74
C TYR A 133 -21.87 16.51 -0.88
N VAL A 134 -21.70 17.78 -1.22
CA VAL A 134 -22.78 18.69 -1.60
C VAL A 134 -22.38 19.34 -2.92
N ASP A 135 -23.27 19.29 -3.90
CA ASP A 135 -23.07 19.86 -5.24
C ASP A 135 -21.73 19.40 -5.88
N GLY A 136 -21.37 18.12 -5.67
CA GLY A 136 -20.15 17.53 -6.22
C GLY A 136 -18.85 17.92 -5.52
N ARG A 137 -18.92 18.58 -4.36
CA ARG A 137 -17.75 18.97 -3.54
C ARG A 137 -17.74 18.25 -2.19
N PRO A 138 -16.59 17.78 -1.70
CA PRO A 138 -16.46 17.24 -0.37
C PRO A 138 -16.62 18.36 0.66
N VAL A 139 -17.53 18.18 1.63
CA VAL A 139 -17.82 19.22 2.63
C VAL A 139 -17.50 18.78 4.07
N SER A 140 -17.50 17.48 4.35
CA SER A 140 -17.13 16.97 5.67
C SER A 140 -16.72 15.51 5.61
N VAL A 141 -15.87 15.10 6.54
CA VAL A 141 -15.60 13.70 6.86
C VAL A 141 -16.67 13.21 7.82
N GLU A 142 -17.36 12.14 7.45
CA GLU A 142 -18.43 11.54 8.25
C GLU A 142 -17.94 10.37 9.11
N THR A 143 -17.02 9.56 8.54
CA THR A 143 -16.47 8.41 9.24
C THR A 143 -15.03 8.18 8.82
N VAL A 144 -14.18 7.91 9.79
CA VAL A 144 -12.83 7.40 9.58
C VAL A 144 -12.68 6.06 10.30
N VAL A 145 -12.22 5.05 9.57
CA VAL A 145 -11.85 3.75 10.13
C VAL A 145 -10.36 3.54 9.89
N LEU A 146 -9.63 3.21 10.94
CA LEU A 146 -8.25 2.76 10.86
C LEU A 146 -8.11 1.44 11.63
N SER A 147 -7.76 0.38 10.91
CA SER A 147 -7.39 -0.91 11.51
C SER A 147 -5.89 -1.06 11.41
N THR A 148 -5.23 -1.40 12.50
CA THR A 148 -3.77 -1.58 12.53
C THR A 148 -3.39 -2.78 13.37
N GLN A 149 -2.39 -3.52 12.91
CA GLN A 149 -1.73 -4.53 13.72
C GLN A 149 -0.89 -3.82 14.81
N HIS A 150 -0.90 -4.38 16.03
CA HIS A 150 -0.22 -3.80 17.18
C HIS A 150 0.24 -4.89 18.14
N ASP A 151 1.05 -4.54 19.12
CA ASP A 151 1.43 -5.42 20.21
C ASP A 151 0.23 -5.81 21.08
N PRO A 152 0.21 -7.02 21.65
CA PRO A 152 -0.88 -7.50 22.49
C PRO A 152 -1.01 -6.74 23.82
N ASP A 153 0.06 -6.10 24.29
CA ASP A 153 0.12 -5.46 25.60
C ASP A 153 -0.43 -4.03 25.62
N VAL A 154 -0.72 -3.44 24.44
CA VAL A 154 -1.34 -2.10 24.36
C VAL A 154 -2.86 -2.19 24.52
N THR A 155 -3.46 -1.27 25.27
CA THR A 155 -4.91 -1.21 25.44
C THR A 155 -5.61 -0.53 24.28
N GLN A 156 -6.89 -0.87 24.05
CA GLN A 156 -7.70 -0.20 23.03
C GLN A 156 -7.83 1.31 23.29
N ASP A 157 -8.00 1.72 24.54
CA ASP A 157 -8.10 3.13 24.91
C ASP A 157 -6.82 3.90 24.52
N GLN A 158 -5.65 3.33 24.79
CA GLN A 158 -4.37 3.92 24.39
C GLN A 158 -4.26 4.02 22.85
N ILE A 159 -4.65 2.98 22.12
CA ILE A 159 -4.64 3.00 20.65
C ILE A 159 -5.56 4.12 20.14
N HIS A 160 -6.77 4.25 20.68
CA HIS A 160 -7.74 5.26 20.28
C HIS A 160 -7.22 6.69 20.52
N GLU A 161 -6.68 6.97 21.70
CA GLU A 161 -6.15 8.28 22.04
C GLU A 161 -4.97 8.66 21.15
N ASP A 162 -4.04 7.74 20.97
CA ASP A 162 -2.83 7.97 20.17
C ASP A 162 -3.15 8.09 18.67
N ILE A 163 -4.00 7.23 18.11
CA ILE A 163 -4.42 7.31 16.71
C ILE A 163 -5.17 8.61 16.45
N LYS A 164 -6.06 9.02 17.36
CA LYS A 164 -6.72 10.32 17.22
C LYS A 164 -5.70 11.46 17.18
N LYS A 165 -4.82 11.52 18.15
CA LYS A 165 -3.88 12.63 18.35
C LYS A 165 -2.78 12.67 17.27
N TYR A 166 -2.15 11.54 16.98
CA TYR A 166 -0.94 11.50 16.16
C TYR A 166 -1.20 11.12 14.69
N VAL A 167 -2.43 10.65 14.38
CA VAL A 167 -2.76 10.26 13.01
C VAL A 167 -3.93 11.07 12.48
N PHE A 168 -5.10 11.06 13.14
CA PHE A 168 -6.29 11.72 12.60
C PHE A 168 -6.17 13.23 12.62
N ASP A 169 -5.81 13.80 13.76
CA ASP A 169 -5.72 15.26 13.95
C ASP A 169 -4.59 15.87 13.10
N GLU A 170 -3.59 15.06 12.69
CA GLU A 170 -2.50 15.50 11.80
C GLU A 170 -2.83 15.40 10.31
N VAL A 171 -3.76 14.50 9.93
CA VAL A 171 -4.08 14.20 8.53
C VAL A 171 -5.35 14.87 8.05
N ILE A 172 -6.39 14.86 8.88
CA ILE A 172 -7.70 15.38 8.48
C ILE A 172 -7.79 16.87 8.82
N PRO A 173 -7.98 17.75 7.83
CA PRO A 173 -8.17 19.18 8.08
C PRO A 173 -9.34 19.44 9.04
N ALA A 174 -9.12 20.34 10.00
CA ALA A 174 -10.11 20.61 11.05
C ALA A 174 -11.47 21.14 10.51
N ASP A 175 -11.46 21.82 9.38
CA ASP A 175 -12.63 22.34 8.70
C ASP A 175 -13.47 21.24 8.01
N LEU A 176 -12.88 20.07 7.77
CA LEU A 176 -13.58 18.90 7.23
C LEU A 176 -14.14 17.97 8.33
N VAL A 177 -13.79 18.21 9.60
CA VAL A 177 -14.22 17.37 10.71
C VAL A 177 -15.66 17.68 11.09
N ALA A 178 -16.61 16.83 10.70
CA ALA A 178 -17.95 16.84 11.30
C ALA A 178 -17.92 16.18 12.69
N VAL A 179 -18.68 16.69 13.62
CA VAL A 179 -18.62 16.54 15.11
C VAL A 179 -18.62 15.10 15.68
N SER A 180 -18.55 14.04 14.88
CA SER A 180 -18.51 12.67 15.44
C SER A 180 -17.52 11.75 14.74
N TYR A 181 -16.52 11.31 15.48
CA TYR A 181 -15.69 10.15 15.13
C TYR A 181 -16.38 8.88 15.61
N THR A 182 -16.62 7.91 14.73
CA THR A 182 -16.96 6.54 15.11
C THR A 182 -15.74 5.65 14.90
N HIS A 183 -15.41 4.91 15.91
CA HIS A 183 -14.28 3.98 15.97
C HIS A 183 -14.63 2.62 15.41
#